data_12ba3d6d4d48828f172a7125ad64132d
#
_entry.id   12ba3d6d4d48828f172a7125ad64132d
#
_cell.length_a   1.000
_cell.length_b   1.000
_cell.length_c   1.000
_cell.angle_alpha   90.00
_cell.angle_beta   90.00
_cell.angle_gamma   90.00
#
_symmetry.space_group_name_H-M   'P 1'
#
loop_
_entity.id
_entity.type
_entity.pdbx_description
1 polymer ?
#
loop_
_entity_poly.entity_id
_entity_poly.type
_entity_poly.pdbx_seq_one_letter_code
_entity_poly.pdbx_strand_id
1 'polypeptide(L)'
;MKFSQMPYTRLDIDELKQQLTEVRDALRAAASVEDQIAAIDRLNVISGRVSTMSNLAYIRHTIDTRDEFYDKENDFNDENLPLLRELEQEINAAMLSSPFRPALEEKFGKLIFTNLEIEFRTFKPEMVELIQKENKLTSEYQKLYASAMVEFDGKTMPLPKLRPYKESADRSVRKAATEAEGRFFDAHREELDRLYDELIHVRTAQGRMMGYDNFIPLAYDRLGRNCYDAAKVAAFRDQIAADLVPIVARVKEAQARRIGLDKLKFYDDLVLFPDGNPVPQGTADDILAAGLEMYHNLSPETATFIDHMYENELLDVLSKDGKAPGGYCTEIYDYHSPFIFSNFNGTSGDVDVLTHEAGHAFAGWRAMRKGIIPQLMSPTMESCECHSMSMEFLTSPFHHLFFGPATRKYEIAHCEESLTFIPYGCMVDEFQHRMYENPDLTPAQRNEVWMALEHKYRPWNDFEDLPFYGRGAGWQRQLHIYQHPFYYIDYCMAQTVAFQFWMAYLRNRDDAWQRYLAFVDKGGTCTFEELVHGAGLKVPYDPGCMKEVGSAIQDWLAKNPLN
;
A
#
# COMPACT_ATOMS: atom_id res chain seq x y z
N MET A 1 25.14 11.19 5.06
CA MET A 1 26.13 10.35 4.30
C MET A 1 25.45 9.90 3.02
N LYS A 2 26.13 10.00 1.88
CA LYS A 2 25.58 9.57 0.59
C LYS A 2 25.30 8.06 0.57
N PHE A 3 24.20 7.65 -0.06
CA PHE A 3 23.83 6.24 -0.17
C PHE A 3 24.94 5.37 -0.80
N SER A 4 25.60 5.90 -1.84
CA SER A 4 26.75 5.24 -2.48
C SER A 4 27.95 4.99 -1.54
N GLN A 5 28.05 5.75 -0.45
CA GLN A 5 29.13 5.67 0.54
C GLN A 5 28.75 4.91 1.82
N MET A 6 27.49 4.51 1.97
CA MET A 6 27.05 3.74 3.14
C MET A 6 27.69 2.34 3.11
N PRO A 7 28.51 1.98 4.12
CA PRO A 7 29.15 0.68 4.13
C PRO A 7 28.13 -0.43 4.36
N TYR A 8 28.21 -1.48 3.57
CA TYR A 8 27.52 -2.73 3.79
C TYR A 8 28.44 -3.75 4.46
N THR A 9 27.91 -4.48 5.42
CA THR A 9 28.59 -5.61 6.05
C THR A 9 27.56 -6.71 6.22
N ARG A 10 27.86 -7.92 5.71
CA ARG A 10 27.00 -9.09 5.90
C ARG A 10 26.74 -9.30 7.39
N LEU A 11 25.51 -9.58 7.76
CA LEU A 11 25.12 -9.90 9.12
C LEU A 11 25.74 -11.23 9.56
N ASP A 12 26.35 -11.27 10.72
CA ASP A 12 26.81 -12.51 11.36
C ASP A 12 25.65 -13.09 12.18
N ILE A 13 25.05 -14.15 11.65
CA ILE A 13 23.86 -14.78 12.23
C ILE A 13 24.15 -15.42 13.60
N ASP A 14 25.34 -15.98 13.79
CA ASP A 14 25.71 -16.59 15.07
C ASP A 14 25.95 -15.50 16.13
N GLU A 15 26.59 -14.38 15.76
CA GLU A 15 26.72 -13.22 16.64
C GLU A 15 25.34 -12.64 16.98
N LEU A 16 24.43 -12.49 16.02
CA LEU A 16 23.06 -12.02 16.26
C LEU A 16 22.29 -12.94 17.20
N LYS A 17 22.37 -14.25 17.01
CA LYS A 17 21.77 -15.24 17.95
C LYS A 17 22.33 -15.08 19.35
N GLN A 18 23.64 -14.89 19.50
CA GLN A 18 24.24 -14.64 20.79
C GLN A 18 23.70 -13.35 21.43
N GLN A 19 23.72 -12.23 20.70
CA GLN A 19 23.27 -10.94 21.19
C GLN A 19 21.80 -10.96 21.61
N LEU A 20 20.91 -11.56 20.79
CA LEU A 20 19.50 -11.70 21.10
C LEU A 20 19.26 -12.65 22.30
N THR A 21 20.07 -13.71 22.43
CA THR A 21 20.06 -14.60 23.61
C THR A 21 20.41 -13.83 24.89
N GLU A 22 21.45 -12.98 24.84
CA GLU A 22 21.82 -12.13 25.97
C GLU A 22 20.72 -11.12 26.33
N VAL A 23 20.03 -10.54 25.34
CA VAL A 23 18.86 -9.65 25.57
C VAL A 23 17.72 -10.43 26.24
N ARG A 24 17.35 -11.59 25.73
CA ARG A 24 16.32 -12.46 26.32
C ARG A 24 16.63 -12.79 27.78
N ASP A 25 17.84 -13.22 28.03
CA ASP A 25 18.27 -13.65 29.38
C ASP A 25 18.33 -12.45 30.33
N ALA A 26 18.77 -11.28 29.85
CA ALA A 26 18.74 -10.02 30.62
C ALA A 26 17.29 -9.61 30.97
N LEU A 27 16.35 -9.71 30.04
CA LEU A 27 14.92 -9.45 30.31
C LEU A 27 14.35 -10.39 31.37
N ARG A 28 14.69 -11.68 31.29
CA ARG A 28 14.23 -12.71 32.25
C ARG A 28 14.85 -12.56 33.64
N ALA A 29 16.10 -12.11 33.72
CA ALA A 29 16.86 -11.98 34.96
C ALA A 29 16.74 -10.59 35.59
N ALA A 30 16.09 -9.63 34.95
CA ALA A 30 16.00 -8.25 35.41
C ALA A 30 15.38 -8.14 36.81
N ALA A 31 16.07 -7.44 37.71
CA ALA A 31 15.61 -7.18 39.07
C ALA A 31 14.92 -5.81 39.21
N SER A 32 15.03 -4.93 38.21
CA SER A 32 14.48 -3.58 38.19
C SER A 32 13.89 -3.23 36.82
N VAL A 33 13.11 -2.15 36.76
CA VAL A 33 12.61 -1.55 35.51
C VAL A 33 13.77 -1.08 34.63
N GLU A 34 14.79 -0.48 35.27
CA GLU A 34 15.98 0.06 34.61
C GLU A 34 16.77 -1.05 33.89
N ASP A 35 16.87 -2.24 34.48
CA ASP A 35 17.52 -3.39 33.86
C ASP A 35 16.77 -3.83 32.60
N GLN A 36 15.43 -3.85 32.64
CA GLN A 36 14.61 -4.21 31.46
C GLN A 36 14.66 -3.13 30.39
N ILE A 37 14.61 -1.85 30.76
CA ILE A 37 14.77 -0.74 29.79
C ILE A 37 16.12 -0.87 29.08
N ALA A 38 17.21 -1.12 29.80
CA ALA A 38 18.52 -1.30 29.21
C ALA A 38 18.59 -2.50 28.24
N ALA A 39 17.89 -3.59 28.55
CA ALA A 39 17.81 -4.76 27.64
C ALA A 39 16.98 -4.44 26.38
N ILE A 40 15.87 -3.72 26.50
CA ILE A 40 15.05 -3.25 25.36
C ILE A 40 15.84 -2.25 24.49
N ASP A 41 16.57 -1.34 25.09
CA ASP A 41 17.42 -0.40 24.34
C ASP A 41 18.51 -1.13 23.55
N ARG A 42 19.10 -2.20 24.10
CA ARG A 42 20.02 -3.07 23.33
C ARG A 42 19.29 -3.77 22.17
N LEU A 43 18.09 -4.28 22.39
CA LEU A 43 17.27 -4.86 21.32
C LEU A 43 17.03 -3.87 20.19
N ASN A 44 16.70 -2.62 20.52
CA ASN A 44 16.48 -1.57 19.52
C ASN A 44 17.72 -1.30 18.67
N VAL A 45 18.91 -1.30 19.26
CA VAL A 45 20.18 -1.14 18.54
C VAL A 45 20.43 -2.31 17.60
N ILE A 46 20.20 -3.55 18.06
CA ILE A 46 20.36 -4.75 17.23
C ILE A 46 19.37 -4.72 16.07
N SER A 47 18.08 -4.45 16.34
CA SER A 47 17.03 -4.38 15.32
C SER A 47 17.30 -3.29 14.28
N GLY A 48 17.75 -2.11 14.73
CA GLY A 48 18.13 -1.02 13.83
C GLY A 48 19.28 -1.41 12.90
N ARG A 49 20.30 -2.10 13.42
CA ARG A 49 21.43 -2.61 12.63
C ARG A 49 21.01 -3.67 11.63
N VAL A 50 20.18 -4.64 12.04
CA VAL A 50 19.65 -5.69 11.15
C VAL A 50 18.83 -5.04 10.02
N SER A 51 17.89 -4.16 10.35
CA SER A 51 17.10 -3.41 9.36
C SER A 51 18.00 -2.64 8.38
N THR A 52 19.00 -1.92 8.87
CA THR A 52 19.92 -1.13 8.03
C THR A 52 20.65 -2.01 7.04
N MET A 53 21.27 -3.11 7.48
CA MET A 53 22.05 -3.98 6.60
C MET A 53 21.17 -4.72 5.60
N SER A 54 20.01 -5.23 6.03
CA SER A 54 19.05 -5.89 5.13
C SER A 54 18.53 -4.94 4.06
N ASN A 55 18.15 -3.71 4.43
CA ASN A 55 17.65 -2.73 3.49
C ASN A 55 18.73 -2.23 2.53
N LEU A 56 20.00 -2.07 2.96
CA LEU A 56 21.10 -1.73 2.06
C LEU A 56 21.32 -2.82 1.00
N ALA A 57 21.28 -4.11 1.39
CA ALA A 57 21.39 -5.21 0.44
C ALA A 57 20.21 -5.24 -0.53
N TYR A 58 18.99 -5.16 -0.02
CA TYR A 58 17.75 -5.16 -0.80
C TYR A 58 17.70 -4.01 -1.81
N ILE A 59 17.96 -2.76 -1.37
CA ILE A 59 17.94 -1.59 -2.26
C ILE A 59 18.96 -1.76 -3.39
N ARG A 60 20.18 -2.17 -3.09
CA ARG A 60 21.23 -2.32 -4.10
C ARG A 60 20.96 -3.48 -5.05
N HIS A 61 20.39 -4.58 -4.56
CA HIS A 61 19.91 -5.67 -5.39
C HIS A 61 18.79 -5.18 -6.35
N THR A 62 17.79 -4.45 -5.86
CA THR A 62 16.69 -3.97 -6.71
C THR A 62 17.12 -2.90 -7.72
N ILE A 63 18.12 -2.08 -7.40
CA ILE A 63 18.71 -1.10 -8.32
C ILE A 63 19.39 -1.78 -9.53
N ASP A 64 20.07 -2.90 -9.33
CA ASP A 64 20.61 -3.76 -10.40
C ASP A 64 20.56 -5.24 -10.00
N THR A 65 19.54 -5.94 -10.47
CA THR A 65 19.34 -7.38 -10.20
C THR A 65 20.39 -8.29 -10.85
N ARG A 66 21.30 -7.73 -11.64
CA ARG A 66 22.43 -8.45 -12.26
C ARG A 66 23.71 -8.35 -11.43
N ASP A 67 23.70 -7.56 -10.35
CA ASP A 67 24.83 -7.50 -9.40
C ASP A 67 24.87 -8.78 -8.57
N GLU A 68 25.75 -9.71 -8.97
CA GLU A 68 25.87 -11.02 -8.33
C GLU A 68 26.25 -10.96 -6.83
N PHE A 69 26.84 -9.85 -6.36
CA PHE A 69 27.15 -9.70 -4.95
C PHE A 69 25.89 -9.42 -4.16
N TYR A 70 25.10 -8.40 -4.54
CA TYR A 70 23.90 -8.03 -3.80
C TYR A 70 22.74 -9.02 -4.02
N ASP A 71 22.72 -9.74 -5.14
CA ASP A 71 21.82 -10.89 -5.35
C ASP A 71 22.08 -11.97 -4.28
N LYS A 72 23.32 -12.39 -4.09
CA LYS A 72 23.71 -13.35 -3.05
C LYS A 72 23.51 -12.84 -1.62
N GLU A 73 23.67 -11.54 -1.38
CA GLU A 73 23.46 -10.95 -0.06
C GLU A 73 21.95 -10.88 0.28
N ASN A 74 21.11 -10.60 -0.72
CA ASN A 74 19.67 -10.64 -0.55
C ASN A 74 19.18 -12.08 -0.27
N ASP A 75 19.62 -13.06 -1.07
CA ASP A 75 19.36 -14.48 -0.84
C ASP A 75 19.80 -14.93 0.57
N PHE A 76 21.00 -14.50 0.99
CA PHE A 76 21.52 -14.80 2.32
C PHE A 76 20.61 -14.28 3.43
N ASN A 77 20.11 -13.05 3.31
CA ASN A 77 19.19 -12.46 4.28
C ASN A 77 17.85 -13.21 4.30
N ASP A 78 17.30 -13.53 3.12
CA ASP A 78 16.04 -14.26 2.99
C ASP A 78 16.10 -15.68 3.59
N GLU A 79 17.26 -16.35 3.49
CA GLU A 79 17.47 -17.68 4.05
C GLU A 79 17.75 -17.67 5.56
N ASN A 80 18.46 -16.67 6.07
CA ASN A 80 19.03 -16.74 7.41
C ASN A 80 18.30 -15.88 8.46
N LEU A 81 17.73 -14.72 8.12
CA LEU A 81 16.99 -13.91 9.08
C LEU A 81 15.79 -14.65 9.70
N PRO A 82 15.04 -15.48 8.96
CA PRO A 82 13.96 -16.26 9.56
C PRO A 82 14.41 -17.22 10.69
N LEU A 83 15.70 -17.57 10.74
CA LEU A 83 16.26 -18.41 11.82
C LEU A 83 16.33 -17.70 13.19
N LEU A 84 16.18 -16.39 13.22
CA LEU A 84 16.14 -15.57 14.44
C LEU A 84 14.73 -15.51 15.04
N ARG A 85 13.69 -15.85 14.29
CA ARG A 85 12.28 -15.64 14.65
C ARG A 85 11.85 -16.33 15.94
N GLU A 86 12.35 -17.53 16.21
CA GLU A 86 12.04 -18.24 17.45
C GLU A 86 12.57 -17.47 18.67
N LEU A 87 13.79 -16.94 18.57
CA LEU A 87 14.41 -16.18 19.64
C LEU A 87 13.74 -14.81 19.84
N GLU A 88 13.33 -14.16 18.75
CA GLU A 88 12.52 -12.94 18.81
C GLU A 88 11.19 -13.18 19.52
N GLN A 89 10.51 -14.31 19.25
CA GLN A 89 9.29 -14.69 19.96
C GLN A 89 9.55 -14.93 21.47
N GLU A 90 10.70 -15.52 21.84
CA GLU A 90 11.06 -15.67 23.25
C GLU A 90 11.32 -14.33 23.96
N ILE A 91 11.91 -13.36 23.26
CA ILE A 91 12.10 -11.99 23.73
C ILE A 91 10.74 -11.30 23.91
N ASN A 92 9.88 -11.39 22.92
CA ASN A 92 8.52 -10.82 22.96
C ASN A 92 7.70 -11.43 24.13
N ALA A 93 7.81 -12.74 24.34
CA ALA A 93 7.18 -13.42 25.48
C ALA A 93 7.71 -12.90 26.82
N ALA A 94 9.03 -12.68 26.94
CA ALA A 94 9.64 -12.13 28.14
C ALA A 94 9.16 -10.69 28.42
N MET A 95 9.00 -9.87 27.37
CA MET A 95 8.44 -8.51 27.51
C MET A 95 6.98 -8.54 27.96
N LEU A 96 6.14 -9.39 27.34
CA LEU A 96 4.72 -9.50 27.66
C LEU A 96 4.46 -10.01 29.08
N SER A 97 5.29 -10.95 29.56
CA SER A 97 5.18 -11.52 30.90
C SER A 97 5.93 -10.74 32.00
N SER A 98 6.50 -9.59 31.65
CA SER A 98 7.28 -8.78 32.57
C SER A 98 6.48 -8.32 33.79
N PRO A 99 6.99 -8.49 35.03
CA PRO A 99 6.38 -7.90 36.22
C PRO A 99 6.46 -6.36 36.22
N PHE A 100 7.31 -5.77 35.40
CA PHE A 100 7.49 -4.33 35.23
C PHE A 100 6.70 -3.74 34.07
N ARG A 101 5.85 -4.54 33.40
CA ARG A 101 5.09 -4.12 32.22
C ARG A 101 4.41 -2.76 32.37
N PRO A 102 3.74 -2.40 33.48
CA PRO A 102 3.12 -1.05 33.58
C PRO A 102 4.12 0.11 33.42
N ALA A 103 5.32 -0.02 33.97
CA ALA A 103 6.36 0.99 33.84
C ALA A 103 7.00 1.00 32.45
N LEU A 104 7.09 -0.15 31.81
CA LEU A 104 7.55 -0.24 30.40
C LEU A 104 6.51 0.36 29.44
N GLU A 105 5.21 0.16 29.69
CA GLU A 105 4.11 0.80 28.96
C GLU A 105 4.15 2.33 29.11
N GLU A 106 4.50 2.83 30.29
CA GLU A 106 4.72 4.28 30.51
C GLU A 106 5.92 4.81 29.71
N LYS A 107 7.01 4.04 29.64
CA LYS A 107 8.25 4.44 28.97
C LYS A 107 8.17 4.35 27.44
N PHE A 108 7.69 3.23 26.91
CA PHE A 108 7.73 2.90 25.46
C PHE A 108 6.37 3.06 24.77
N GLY A 109 5.30 3.28 25.54
CA GLY A 109 3.93 3.32 25.05
C GLY A 109 3.23 1.96 25.17
N LYS A 110 1.93 1.99 25.46
CA LYS A 110 1.10 0.79 25.59
C LYS A 110 0.98 0.02 24.27
N LEU A 111 1.02 0.73 23.14
CA LEU A 111 0.76 0.17 21.81
C LEU A 111 1.79 -0.88 21.42
N ILE A 112 3.05 -0.78 21.84
CA ILE A 112 4.05 -1.82 21.58
C ILE A 112 3.61 -3.17 22.13
N PHE A 113 3.06 -3.21 23.34
CA PHE A 113 2.60 -4.45 23.99
C PHE A 113 1.32 -4.97 23.32
N THR A 114 0.41 -4.10 22.91
CA THR A 114 -0.76 -4.48 22.12
C THR A 114 -0.35 -5.14 20.80
N ASN A 115 0.63 -4.56 20.10
CA ASN A 115 1.14 -5.12 18.84
C ASN A 115 1.83 -6.47 19.06
N LEU A 116 2.63 -6.63 20.12
CA LEU A 116 3.23 -7.92 20.50
C LEU A 116 2.17 -8.98 20.81
N GLU A 117 1.09 -8.63 21.52
CA GLU A 117 -0.03 -9.55 21.79
C GLU A 117 -0.74 -9.99 20.50
N ILE A 118 -0.88 -9.08 19.52
CA ILE A 118 -1.43 -9.39 18.21
C ILE A 118 -0.49 -10.36 17.47
N GLU A 119 0.81 -10.07 17.44
CA GLU A 119 1.81 -10.90 16.77
C GLU A 119 1.78 -12.35 17.28
N PHE A 120 1.63 -12.56 18.58
CA PHE A 120 1.50 -13.90 19.16
C PHE A 120 0.29 -14.69 18.66
N ARG A 121 -0.76 -14.01 18.19
CA ARG A 121 -1.96 -14.64 17.60
C ARG A 121 -1.81 -14.96 16.12
N THR A 122 -0.67 -14.69 15.51
CA THR A 122 -0.49 -14.89 14.06
C THR A 122 0.20 -16.19 13.68
N PHE A 123 0.86 -16.85 14.62
CA PHE A 123 1.75 -17.97 14.33
C PHE A 123 1.76 -19.04 15.43
N LYS A 124 1.83 -20.30 15.00
CA LYS A 124 2.19 -21.46 15.81
C LYS A 124 3.15 -22.34 15.01
N PRO A 125 4.10 -23.06 15.67
CA PRO A 125 5.05 -23.94 14.97
C PRO A 125 4.37 -24.97 14.06
N GLU A 126 3.20 -25.48 14.44
CA GLU A 126 2.43 -26.46 13.68
C GLU A 126 1.88 -25.91 12.35
N MET A 127 1.90 -24.57 12.15
CA MET A 127 1.44 -23.91 10.91
C MET A 127 2.49 -23.90 9.80
N VAL A 128 3.74 -24.25 10.08
CA VAL A 128 4.87 -24.07 9.14
C VAL A 128 4.58 -24.71 7.77
N GLU A 129 4.08 -25.94 7.74
CA GLU A 129 3.76 -26.64 6.48
C GLU A 129 2.65 -25.92 5.68
N LEU A 130 1.65 -25.38 6.37
CA LEU A 130 0.56 -24.62 5.73
C LEU A 130 1.07 -23.27 5.18
N ILE A 131 1.96 -22.59 5.91
CA ILE A 131 2.58 -21.34 5.46
C ILE A 131 3.47 -21.59 4.25
N GLN A 132 4.27 -22.66 4.26
CA GLN A 132 5.08 -23.06 3.11
C GLN A 132 4.21 -23.34 1.87
N LYS A 133 3.07 -24.04 2.08
CA LYS A 133 2.13 -24.28 0.97
C LYS A 133 1.51 -22.97 0.47
N GLU A 134 1.09 -22.07 1.35
CA GLU A 134 0.58 -20.75 0.98
C GLU A 134 1.62 -19.96 0.15
N ASN A 135 2.86 -19.88 0.62
CA ASN A 135 3.94 -19.18 -0.07
C ASN A 135 4.22 -19.77 -1.46
N LYS A 136 4.17 -21.09 -1.60
CA LYS A 136 4.31 -21.76 -2.90
C LYS A 136 3.18 -21.36 -3.86
N LEU A 137 1.93 -21.40 -3.41
CA LEU A 137 0.76 -21.07 -4.23
C LEU A 137 0.75 -19.59 -4.66
N THR A 138 1.13 -18.69 -3.76
CA THR A 138 1.27 -17.26 -4.09
C THR A 138 2.37 -17.03 -5.11
N SER A 139 3.50 -17.74 -4.99
CA SER A 139 4.60 -17.67 -5.97
C SER A 139 4.20 -18.26 -7.32
N GLU A 140 3.41 -19.34 -7.37
CA GLU A 140 2.88 -19.90 -8.61
C GLU A 140 1.98 -18.88 -9.32
N TYR A 141 1.07 -18.22 -8.59
CA TYR A 141 0.23 -17.15 -9.15
C TYR A 141 1.06 -15.97 -9.68
N GLN A 142 2.06 -15.52 -8.92
CA GLN A 142 2.94 -14.42 -9.33
C GLN A 142 3.70 -14.76 -10.63
N LYS A 143 4.23 -15.99 -10.75
CA LYS A 143 4.93 -16.46 -11.95
C LYS A 143 3.98 -16.52 -13.14
N LEU A 144 2.76 -17.04 -12.95
CA LEU A 144 1.74 -17.08 -14.01
C LEU A 144 1.44 -15.68 -14.53
N TYR A 145 1.18 -14.73 -13.61
CA TYR A 145 0.88 -13.33 -13.97
C TYR A 145 2.07 -12.64 -14.66
N ALA A 146 3.28 -12.81 -14.13
CA ALA A 146 4.50 -12.22 -14.69
C ALA A 146 4.87 -12.80 -16.07
N SER A 147 4.51 -14.07 -16.34
CA SER A 147 4.74 -14.71 -17.62
C SER A 147 3.73 -14.31 -18.71
N ALA A 148 2.74 -13.48 -18.37
CA ALA A 148 1.65 -13.13 -19.26
C ALA A 148 2.15 -12.40 -20.52
N MET A 149 1.98 -13.04 -21.66
CA MET A 149 2.26 -12.50 -22.99
C MET A 149 0.99 -12.51 -23.83
N VAL A 150 0.68 -11.39 -24.44
CA VAL A 150 -0.55 -11.18 -25.21
C VAL A 150 -0.22 -10.81 -26.65
N GLU A 151 -0.87 -11.48 -27.59
CA GLU A 151 -0.81 -11.13 -29.00
C GLU A 151 -1.77 -9.97 -29.28
N PHE A 152 -1.22 -8.81 -29.64
CA PHE A 152 -2.01 -7.62 -29.97
C PHE A 152 -1.27 -6.73 -30.99
N ASP A 153 -2.00 -6.19 -31.97
CA ASP A 153 -1.48 -5.30 -33.03
C ASP A 153 -0.24 -5.90 -33.77
N GLY A 154 -0.29 -7.23 -34.04
CA GLY A 154 0.80 -7.95 -34.70
C GLY A 154 2.08 -8.12 -33.87
N LYS A 155 2.00 -7.88 -32.57
CA LYS A 155 3.13 -7.99 -31.60
C LYS A 155 2.74 -8.86 -30.43
N THR A 156 3.72 -9.57 -29.89
CA THR A 156 3.61 -10.25 -28.59
C THR A 156 4.16 -9.32 -27.51
N MET A 157 3.37 -9.01 -26.47
CA MET A 157 3.76 -8.08 -25.44
C MET A 157 3.24 -8.48 -24.05
N PRO A 158 3.92 -8.08 -22.95
CA PRO A 158 3.42 -8.30 -21.61
C PRO A 158 2.20 -7.41 -21.31
N LEU A 159 1.36 -7.83 -20.36
CA LEU A 159 0.11 -7.14 -20.00
C LEU A 159 0.25 -5.61 -19.79
N PRO A 160 1.29 -5.09 -19.07
CA PRO A 160 1.42 -3.64 -18.88
C PRO A 160 1.55 -2.84 -20.19
N LYS A 161 2.07 -3.45 -21.26
CA LYS A 161 2.20 -2.81 -22.58
C LYS A 161 0.88 -2.64 -23.32
N LEU A 162 -0.22 -3.25 -22.82
CA LEU A 162 -1.58 -2.99 -23.34
C LEU A 162 -2.16 -1.65 -22.86
N ARG A 163 -1.62 -1.05 -21.79
CA ARG A 163 -2.16 0.17 -21.17
C ARG A 163 -2.37 1.32 -22.18
N PRO A 164 -1.39 1.68 -23.05
CA PRO A 164 -1.60 2.73 -24.05
C PRO A 164 -2.73 2.44 -25.04
N TYR A 165 -2.95 1.18 -25.40
CA TYR A 165 -4.05 0.76 -26.29
C TYR A 165 -5.40 0.83 -25.58
N LYS A 166 -5.47 0.54 -24.29
CA LYS A 166 -6.67 0.67 -23.45
C LYS A 166 -7.03 2.13 -23.19
N GLU A 167 -6.10 3.07 -23.35
CA GLU A 167 -6.30 4.52 -23.27
C GLU A 167 -6.46 5.19 -24.65
N SER A 168 -6.48 4.40 -25.74
CA SER A 168 -6.63 4.91 -27.11
C SER A 168 -7.90 5.74 -27.29
N ALA A 169 -7.82 6.83 -28.05
CA ALA A 169 -8.99 7.60 -28.48
C ALA A 169 -9.97 6.76 -29.33
N ASP A 170 -9.45 5.75 -30.07
CA ASP A 170 -10.27 4.81 -30.84
C ASP A 170 -10.89 3.75 -29.93
N ARG A 171 -12.23 3.79 -29.83
CA ARG A 171 -13.01 2.88 -29.00
C ARG A 171 -12.87 1.42 -29.39
N SER A 172 -12.67 1.12 -30.69
CA SER A 172 -12.49 -0.25 -31.16
C SER A 172 -11.15 -0.82 -30.72
N VAL A 173 -10.11 -0.01 -30.67
CA VAL A 173 -8.79 -0.38 -30.17
C VAL A 173 -8.84 -0.67 -28.67
N ARG A 174 -9.53 0.17 -27.87
CA ARG A 174 -9.71 -0.06 -26.42
C ARG A 174 -10.42 -1.39 -26.14
N LYS A 175 -11.53 -1.64 -26.86
CA LYS A 175 -12.27 -2.91 -26.75
C LYS A 175 -11.38 -4.09 -27.09
N ALA A 176 -10.72 -4.06 -28.23
CA ALA A 176 -9.85 -5.15 -28.69
C ALA A 176 -8.68 -5.43 -27.72
N ALA A 177 -8.07 -4.39 -27.12
CA ALA A 177 -7.01 -4.54 -26.13
C ALA A 177 -7.54 -5.18 -24.82
N THR A 178 -8.74 -4.78 -24.37
CA THR A 178 -9.40 -5.36 -23.19
C THR A 178 -9.80 -6.82 -23.44
N GLU A 179 -10.29 -7.15 -24.62
CA GLU A 179 -10.57 -8.53 -25.02
C GLU A 179 -9.30 -9.40 -25.09
N ALA A 180 -8.19 -8.83 -25.57
CA ALA A 180 -6.92 -9.55 -25.63
C ALA A 180 -6.40 -9.89 -24.22
N GLU A 181 -6.48 -8.95 -23.28
CA GLU A 181 -6.21 -9.22 -21.85
C GLU A 181 -7.14 -10.29 -21.29
N GLY A 182 -8.44 -10.18 -21.53
CA GLY A 182 -9.43 -11.17 -21.06
C GLY A 182 -9.19 -12.58 -21.60
N ARG A 183 -8.80 -12.71 -22.86
CA ARG A 183 -8.46 -14.01 -23.46
C ARG A 183 -7.27 -14.68 -22.80
N PHE A 184 -6.26 -13.92 -22.35
CA PHE A 184 -5.15 -14.48 -21.59
C PHE A 184 -5.64 -15.13 -20.29
N PHE A 185 -6.43 -14.42 -19.50
CA PHE A 185 -6.95 -14.94 -18.23
C PHE A 185 -7.92 -16.12 -18.44
N ASP A 186 -8.74 -16.09 -19.48
CA ASP A 186 -9.63 -17.20 -19.81
C ASP A 186 -8.87 -18.46 -20.25
N ALA A 187 -7.74 -18.31 -20.95
CA ALA A 187 -6.87 -19.42 -21.30
C ALA A 187 -6.22 -20.10 -20.09
N HIS A 188 -6.03 -19.36 -18.99
CA HIS A 188 -5.44 -19.87 -17.74
C HIS A 188 -6.49 -20.10 -16.64
N ARG A 189 -7.76 -20.15 -17.00
CA ARG A 189 -8.90 -20.23 -16.07
C ARG A 189 -8.77 -21.37 -15.06
N GLU A 190 -8.48 -22.58 -15.51
CA GLU A 190 -8.42 -23.75 -14.65
C GLU A 190 -7.30 -23.64 -13.61
N GLU A 191 -6.16 -23.07 -14.01
CA GLU A 191 -5.03 -22.85 -13.10
C GLU A 191 -5.31 -21.76 -12.07
N LEU A 192 -5.90 -20.64 -12.49
CA LEU A 192 -6.30 -19.56 -11.59
C LEU A 192 -7.36 -20.02 -10.57
N ASP A 193 -8.36 -20.78 -11.04
CA ASP A 193 -9.40 -21.35 -10.18
C ASP A 193 -8.80 -22.31 -9.15
N ARG A 194 -7.89 -23.20 -9.56
CA ARG A 194 -7.17 -24.14 -8.68
C ARG A 194 -6.34 -23.41 -7.63
N LEU A 195 -5.52 -22.44 -8.06
CA LEU A 195 -4.64 -21.69 -7.15
C LEU A 195 -5.43 -21.00 -6.06
N TYR A 196 -6.53 -20.34 -6.42
CA TYR A 196 -7.35 -19.63 -5.44
C TYR A 196 -8.10 -20.59 -4.51
N ASP A 197 -8.60 -21.70 -5.04
CA ASP A 197 -9.26 -22.75 -4.26
C ASP A 197 -8.32 -23.33 -3.18
N GLU A 198 -7.10 -23.68 -3.58
CA GLU A 198 -6.10 -24.17 -2.63
C GLU A 198 -5.68 -23.10 -1.62
N LEU A 199 -5.55 -21.83 -2.01
CA LEU A 199 -5.23 -20.72 -1.09
C LEU A 199 -6.33 -20.52 -0.04
N ILE A 200 -7.61 -20.52 -0.43
CA ILE A 200 -8.73 -20.39 0.52
C ILE A 200 -8.68 -21.51 1.56
N HIS A 201 -8.51 -22.76 1.12
CA HIS A 201 -8.50 -23.90 2.04
C HIS A 201 -7.28 -23.89 2.98
N VAL A 202 -6.08 -23.59 2.46
CA VAL A 202 -4.86 -23.48 3.28
C VAL A 202 -5.01 -22.38 4.34
N ARG A 203 -5.47 -21.20 3.95
CA ARG A 203 -5.67 -20.06 4.86
C ARG A 203 -6.76 -20.34 5.88
N THR A 204 -7.85 -20.96 5.47
CA THR A 204 -8.92 -21.38 6.39
C THR A 204 -8.40 -22.40 7.41
N ALA A 205 -7.56 -23.36 6.98
CA ALA A 205 -6.92 -24.31 7.90
C ALA A 205 -6.00 -23.60 8.91
N GLN A 206 -5.24 -22.60 8.47
CA GLN A 206 -4.41 -21.78 9.37
C GLN A 206 -5.27 -21.03 10.40
N GLY A 207 -6.37 -20.39 9.98
CA GLY A 207 -7.30 -19.72 10.88
C GLY A 207 -7.87 -20.66 11.94
N ARG A 208 -8.30 -21.85 11.51
CA ARG A 208 -8.83 -22.89 12.42
C ARG A 208 -7.77 -23.41 13.39
N MET A 209 -6.52 -23.54 12.95
CA MET A 209 -5.39 -23.94 13.82
C MET A 209 -5.11 -22.90 14.92
N MET A 210 -5.36 -21.60 14.62
CA MET A 210 -5.30 -20.53 15.61
C MET A 210 -6.52 -20.47 16.53
N GLY A 211 -7.57 -21.27 16.27
CA GLY A 211 -8.79 -21.33 17.07
C GLY A 211 -9.93 -20.44 16.56
N TYR A 212 -9.83 -19.92 15.34
CA TYR A 212 -10.87 -19.14 14.68
C TYR A 212 -11.77 -20.03 13.80
N ASP A 213 -13.00 -19.60 13.56
CA ASP A 213 -13.94 -20.33 12.68
C ASP A 213 -13.51 -20.29 11.20
N ASN A 214 -12.88 -19.17 10.79
CA ASN A 214 -12.38 -18.93 9.44
C ASN A 214 -11.08 -18.12 9.45
N PHE A 215 -10.58 -17.73 8.28
CA PHE A 215 -9.31 -17.03 8.15
C PHE A 215 -9.37 -15.53 8.51
N ILE A 216 -10.56 -14.89 8.52
CA ILE A 216 -10.67 -13.42 8.64
C ILE A 216 -9.97 -12.87 9.89
N PRO A 217 -10.19 -13.39 11.12
CA PRO A 217 -9.52 -12.84 12.29
C PRO A 217 -8.00 -12.99 12.23
N LEU A 218 -7.51 -14.14 11.74
CA LEU A 218 -6.06 -14.35 11.57
C LEU A 218 -5.45 -13.36 10.55
N ALA A 219 -6.15 -13.08 9.45
CA ALA A 219 -5.69 -12.11 8.47
C ALA A 219 -5.62 -10.69 9.05
N TYR A 220 -6.60 -10.29 9.86
CA TYR A 220 -6.62 -9.00 10.55
C TYR A 220 -5.46 -8.89 11.56
N ASP A 221 -5.21 -9.94 12.34
CA ASP A 221 -4.06 -10.00 13.25
C ASP A 221 -2.72 -9.92 12.45
N ARG A 222 -2.59 -10.61 11.31
CA ARG A 222 -1.40 -10.56 10.44
C ARG A 222 -1.13 -9.18 9.85
N LEU A 223 -2.18 -8.38 9.64
CA LEU A 223 -2.07 -6.98 9.21
C LEU A 223 -1.82 -6.02 10.37
N GLY A 224 -1.68 -6.52 11.61
CA GLY A 224 -1.43 -5.71 12.79
C GLY A 224 -2.58 -4.78 13.17
N ARG A 225 -3.82 -5.07 12.74
CA ARG A 225 -4.99 -4.22 13.01
C ARG A 225 -5.31 -4.19 14.49
N ASN A 226 -4.95 -3.12 15.17
CA ASN A 226 -4.93 -3.01 16.62
C ASN A 226 -6.08 -2.19 17.22
N CYS A 227 -6.93 -1.56 16.40
CA CYS A 227 -8.02 -0.71 16.89
C CYS A 227 -9.37 -0.91 16.16
N TYR A 228 -9.42 -1.71 15.11
CA TYR A 228 -10.66 -2.00 14.40
C TYR A 228 -10.73 -3.46 13.93
N ASP A 229 -11.94 -3.90 13.65
CA ASP A 229 -12.29 -5.26 13.26
C ASP A 229 -13.10 -5.31 11.95
N ALA A 230 -13.50 -6.51 11.54
CA ALA A 230 -14.29 -6.74 10.35
C ALA A 230 -15.67 -6.03 10.38
N ALA A 231 -16.24 -5.80 11.56
CA ALA A 231 -17.53 -5.11 11.69
C ALA A 231 -17.40 -3.61 11.39
N LYS A 232 -16.32 -2.96 11.86
CA LYS A 232 -16.00 -1.57 11.52
C LYS A 232 -15.72 -1.39 10.03
N VAL A 233 -14.98 -2.33 9.41
CA VAL A 233 -14.74 -2.32 7.96
C VAL A 233 -16.04 -2.54 7.18
N ALA A 234 -16.96 -3.41 7.65
CA ALA A 234 -18.28 -3.57 7.04
C ALA A 234 -19.10 -2.27 7.10
N ALA A 235 -19.07 -1.56 8.25
CA ALA A 235 -19.73 -0.26 8.38
C ALA A 235 -19.18 0.79 7.41
N PHE A 236 -17.87 0.78 7.15
CA PHE A 236 -17.25 1.61 6.12
C PHE A 236 -17.77 1.27 4.73
N ARG A 237 -17.75 -0.02 4.35
CA ARG A 237 -18.26 -0.48 3.05
C ARG A 237 -19.74 -0.13 2.82
N ASP A 238 -20.56 -0.21 3.86
CA ASP A 238 -21.98 0.14 3.79
C ASP A 238 -22.17 1.64 3.52
N GLN A 239 -21.38 2.51 4.16
CA GLN A 239 -21.39 3.95 3.85
C GLN A 239 -20.93 4.22 2.41
N ILE A 240 -19.89 3.52 1.93
CA ILE A 240 -19.44 3.66 0.53
C ILE A 240 -20.58 3.31 -0.44
N ALA A 241 -21.25 2.18 -0.23
CA ALA A 241 -22.35 1.76 -1.08
C ALA A 241 -23.53 2.75 -1.06
N ALA A 242 -23.88 3.28 0.12
CA ALA A 242 -25.00 4.18 0.29
C ALA A 242 -24.73 5.63 -0.14
N ASP A 243 -23.57 6.16 0.22
CA ASP A 243 -23.29 7.60 0.12
C ASP A 243 -22.34 7.95 -1.04
N LEU A 244 -21.31 7.10 -1.34
CA LEU A 244 -20.28 7.42 -2.33
C LEU A 244 -20.60 6.87 -3.73
N VAL A 245 -21.08 5.63 -3.84
CA VAL A 245 -21.40 5.01 -5.14
C VAL A 245 -22.34 5.87 -6.00
N PRO A 246 -23.41 6.50 -5.47
CA PRO A 246 -24.24 7.39 -6.27
C PRO A 246 -23.51 8.65 -6.78
N ILE A 247 -22.51 9.13 -6.05
CA ILE A 247 -21.69 10.27 -6.45
C ILE A 247 -20.74 9.85 -7.58
N VAL A 248 -20.05 8.71 -7.42
CA VAL A 248 -19.17 8.16 -8.45
C VAL A 248 -19.93 7.84 -9.73
N ALA A 249 -21.15 7.33 -9.65
CA ALA A 249 -22.00 7.12 -10.83
C ALA A 249 -22.20 8.41 -11.63
N ARG A 250 -22.47 9.55 -10.95
CA ARG A 250 -22.58 10.86 -11.62
C ARG A 250 -21.25 11.33 -12.22
N VAL A 251 -20.13 11.06 -11.56
CA VAL A 251 -18.80 11.35 -12.12
C VAL A 251 -18.56 10.54 -13.39
N LYS A 252 -18.91 9.26 -13.42
CA LYS A 252 -18.82 8.40 -14.61
C LYS A 252 -19.76 8.83 -15.74
N GLU A 253 -20.96 9.31 -15.44
CA GLU A 253 -21.83 9.94 -16.42
C GLU A 253 -21.23 11.24 -16.98
N ALA A 254 -20.57 12.04 -16.14
CA ALA A 254 -19.86 13.25 -16.60
C ALA A 254 -18.66 12.89 -17.49
N GLN A 255 -17.90 11.85 -17.13
CA GLN A 255 -16.83 11.30 -17.97
C GLN A 255 -17.37 10.86 -19.34
N ALA A 256 -18.48 10.09 -19.37
CA ALA A 256 -19.09 9.66 -20.63
C ALA A 256 -19.42 10.87 -21.54
N ARG A 257 -20.13 11.86 -21.01
CA ARG A 257 -20.44 13.09 -21.75
C ARG A 257 -19.20 13.82 -22.23
N ARG A 258 -18.15 13.92 -21.40
CA ARG A 258 -16.89 14.59 -21.72
C ARG A 258 -16.16 13.93 -22.89
N ILE A 259 -16.18 12.61 -22.97
CA ILE A 259 -15.56 11.87 -24.09
C ILE A 259 -16.53 11.57 -25.25
N GLY A 260 -17.72 12.21 -25.26
CA GLY A 260 -18.67 12.11 -26.37
C GLY A 260 -19.44 10.79 -26.45
N LEU A 261 -19.65 10.11 -25.33
CA LEU A 261 -20.37 8.83 -25.27
C LEU A 261 -21.68 9.02 -24.49
N ASP A 262 -22.75 8.31 -24.90
CA ASP A 262 -24.02 8.25 -24.17
C ASP A 262 -23.86 7.46 -22.86
N LYS A 263 -23.09 6.36 -22.90
CA LYS A 263 -22.80 5.49 -21.76
C LYS A 263 -21.41 4.86 -21.90
N LEU A 264 -20.69 4.80 -20.78
CA LEU A 264 -19.42 4.08 -20.71
C LEU A 264 -19.66 2.56 -20.80
N LYS A 265 -18.73 1.87 -21.43
CA LYS A 265 -18.50 0.43 -21.32
C LYS A 265 -17.27 0.20 -20.45
N PHE A 266 -17.08 -0.99 -19.94
CA PHE A 266 -15.93 -1.32 -19.09
C PHE A 266 -14.58 -0.90 -19.71
N TYR A 267 -14.43 -1.08 -21.01
CA TYR A 267 -13.21 -0.70 -21.74
C TYR A 267 -13.05 0.80 -22.01
N ASP A 268 -14.03 1.63 -21.66
CA ASP A 268 -13.93 3.10 -21.77
C ASP A 268 -13.41 3.75 -20.47
N ASP A 269 -13.35 3.00 -19.37
CA ASP A 269 -13.13 3.52 -18.01
C ASP A 269 -11.82 4.32 -17.87
N LEU A 270 -10.77 3.94 -18.60
CA LEU A 270 -9.45 4.55 -18.56
C LEU A 270 -9.31 5.81 -19.43
N VAL A 271 -10.29 6.16 -20.25
CA VAL A 271 -10.25 7.37 -21.08
C VAL A 271 -10.99 8.49 -20.40
N LEU A 272 -10.26 9.42 -19.82
CA LEU A 272 -10.86 10.51 -19.05
C LEU A 272 -11.17 11.73 -19.94
N PHE A 273 -10.42 11.96 -21.01
CA PHE A 273 -10.55 13.12 -21.87
C PHE A 273 -10.48 12.76 -23.35
N PRO A 274 -11.20 13.50 -24.23
CA PRO A 274 -11.28 13.18 -25.66
C PRO A 274 -9.96 13.37 -26.41
N ASP A 275 -9.09 14.25 -25.92
CA ASP A 275 -7.77 14.58 -26.47
C ASP A 275 -6.62 13.84 -25.76
N GLY A 276 -6.94 12.81 -24.99
CA GLY A 276 -6.00 11.99 -24.19
C GLY A 276 -5.89 12.44 -22.74
N ASN A 277 -5.43 11.54 -21.87
CA ASN A 277 -5.21 11.82 -20.45
C ASN A 277 -4.03 12.80 -20.26
N PRO A 278 -3.96 13.54 -19.12
CA PRO A 278 -2.86 14.46 -18.87
C PRO A 278 -1.53 13.72 -18.73
N VAL A 279 -0.47 14.31 -19.28
CA VAL A 279 0.91 13.81 -19.14
C VAL A 279 1.79 14.95 -18.61
N PRO A 280 2.81 14.66 -17.79
CA PRO A 280 3.74 15.68 -17.32
C PRO A 280 4.56 16.23 -18.48
N GLN A 281 5.05 17.46 -18.33
CA GLN A 281 5.91 18.12 -19.30
C GLN A 281 7.38 17.77 -19.07
N GLY A 282 8.14 17.67 -20.16
CA GLY A 282 9.59 17.46 -20.10
C GLY A 282 10.01 16.00 -19.89
N THR A 283 11.20 15.83 -19.42
CA THR A 283 11.87 14.56 -19.14
C THR A 283 11.69 14.14 -17.68
N ALA A 284 12.13 12.94 -17.33
CA ALA A 284 12.16 12.51 -15.93
C ALA A 284 13.02 13.43 -15.03
N ASP A 285 14.11 13.99 -15.57
CA ASP A 285 14.94 14.98 -14.85
C ASP A 285 14.18 16.30 -14.62
N ASP A 286 13.33 16.73 -15.58
CA ASP A 286 12.47 17.90 -15.40
C ASP A 286 11.40 17.64 -14.32
N ILE A 287 10.84 16.42 -14.26
CA ILE A 287 9.89 16.02 -13.20
C ILE A 287 10.59 16.06 -11.83
N LEU A 288 11.82 15.54 -11.72
CA LEU A 288 12.61 15.59 -10.48
C LEU A 288 12.93 17.04 -10.06
N ALA A 289 13.30 17.90 -11.01
CA ALA A 289 13.55 19.32 -10.73
C ALA A 289 12.29 20.04 -10.25
N ALA A 290 11.14 19.78 -10.89
CA ALA A 290 9.85 20.30 -10.46
C ALA A 290 9.45 19.79 -9.06
N GLY A 291 9.74 18.53 -8.75
CA GLY A 291 9.54 17.94 -7.44
C GLY A 291 10.37 18.63 -6.35
N LEU A 292 11.64 18.88 -6.64
CA LEU A 292 12.53 19.63 -5.74
C LEU A 292 11.99 21.03 -5.44
N GLU A 293 11.60 21.77 -6.49
CA GLU A 293 11.00 23.10 -6.36
C GLU A 293 9.69 23.06 -5.57
N MET A 294 8.83 22.07 -5.83
CA MET A 294 7.57 21.87 -5.13
C MET A 294 7.79 21.70 -3.63
N TYR A 295 8.67 20.80 -3.21
CA TYR A 295 8.91 20.52 -1.79
C TYR A 295 9.63 21.67 -1.07
N HIS A 296 10.46 22.44 -1.76
CA HIS A 296 11.02 23.69 -1.22
C HIS A 296 9.95 24.74 -0.91
N ASN A 297 8.90 24.81 -1.74
CA ASN A 297 7.83 25.80 -1.61
C ASN A 297 6.65 25.31 -0.76
N LEU A 298 6.54 24.01 -0.48
CA LEU A 298 5.44 23.45 0.31
C LEU A 298 5.55 23.87 1.77
N SER A 299 6.71 23.62 2.40
CA SER A 299 6.99 24.04 3.79
C SER A 299 8.51 24.01 4.10
N PRO A 300 8.96 24.67 5.20
CA PRO A 300 10.35 24.55 5.66
C PRO A 300 10.76 23.11 6.00
N GLU A 301 9.83 22.31 6.52
CA GLU A 301 10.09 20.90 6.87
C GLU A 301 10.35 20.06 5.62
N THR A 302 9.52 20.23 4.58
CA THR A 302 9.69 19.51 3.32
C THR A 302 10.90 20.01 2.54
N ALA A 303 11.25 21.30 2.63
CA ALA A 303 12.50 21.84 2.05
C ALA A 303 13.72 21.13 2.65
N THR A 304 13.79 21.05 3.98
CA THR A 304 14.89 20.36 4.68
C THR A 304 14.92 18.86 4.34
N PHE A 305 13.76 18.22 4.22
CA PHE A 305 13.63 16.81 3.87
C PHE A 305 14.14 16.53 2.45
N ILE A 306 13.68 17.30 1.48
CA ILE A 306 14.02 17.03 0.07
C ILE A 306 15.49 17.32 -0.21
N ASP A 307 16.09 18.35 0.42
CA ASP A 307 17.53 18.59 0.37
C ASP A 307 18.29 17.38 0.93
N HIS A 308 17.85 16.82 2.07
CA HIS A 308 18.45 15.61 2.63
C HIS A 308 18.40 14.43 1.66
N MET A 309 17.27 14.24 0.94
CA MET A 309 17.11 13.17 -0.03
C MET A 309 18.07 13.32 -1.21
N TYR A 310 18.14 14.50 -1.81
CA TYR A 310 19.00 14.75 -2.98
C TYR A 310 20.47 14.78 -2.63
N GLU A 311 20.89 15.47 -1.59
CA GLU A 311 22.29 15.55 -1.16
C GLU A 311 22.88 14.20 -0.78
N ASN A 312 22.04 13.28 -0.28
CA ASN A 312 22.47 11.97 0.16
C ASN A 312 22.14 10.83 -0.83
N GLU A 313 21.75 11.13 -2.07
CA GLU A 313 21.48 10.13 -3.13
C GLU A 313 20.43 9.10 -2.71
N LEU A 314 19.33 9.53 -2.07
CA LEU A 314 18.31 8.67 -1.47
C LEU A 314 17.10 8.41 -2.39
N LEU A 315 17.28 8.65 -3.71
CA LEU A 315 16.28 8.40 -4.74
C LEU A 315 16.90 7.65 -5.91
N ASP A 316 16.30 6.54 -6.32
CA ASP A 316 16.57 5.88 -7.61
C ASP A 316 15.21 5.64 -8.29
N VAL A 317 14.79 6.59 -9.13
CA VAL A 317 13.45 6.59 -9.73
C VAL A 317 13.44 6.38 -11.24
N LEU A 318 14.58 6.46 -11.91
CA LEU A 318 14.68 6.28 -13.36
C LEU A 318 14.66 4.80 -13.74
N SER A 319 13.86 4.46 -14.74
CA SER A 319 13.87 3.13 -15.36
C SER A 319 15.19 2.85 -16.04
N LYS A 320 15.75 1.66 -15.84
CA LYS A 320 16.95 1.18 -16.52
C LYS A 320 16.98 -0.35 -16.64
N ASP A 321 17.77 -0.86 -17.58
CA ASP A 321 17.95 -2.30 -17.75
C ASP A 321 18.56 -2.94 -16.50
N GLY A 322 18.00 -4.07 -16.08
CA GLY A 322 18.45 -4.81 -14.90
C GLY A 322 17.87 -4.32 -13.58
N LYS A 323 17.08 -3.24 -13.58
CA LYS A 323 16.38 -2.74 -12.40
C LYS A 323 15.13 -3.57 -12.12
N ALA A 324 14.83 -3.83 -10.84
CA ALA A 324 13.60 -4.50 -10.45
C ALA A 324 12.35 -3.66 -10.81
N PRO A 325 11.20 -4.27 -11.17
CA PRO A 325 9.96 -3.54 -11.42
C PRO A 325 9.32 -3.04 -10.11
N GLY A 326 8.41 -2.07 -10.24
CA GLY A 326 7.65 -1.52 -9.12
C GLY A 326 8.23 -0.25 -8.53
N GLY A 327 7.72 0.14 -7.38
CA GLY A 327 8.13 1.28 -6.57
C GLY A 327 7.97 0.95 -5.09
N TYR A 328 8.77 1.56 -4.23
CA TYR A 328 8.67 1.45 -2.78
C TYR A 328 9.45 2.56 -2.07
N CYS A 329 9.08 2.81 -0.82
CA CYS A 329 9.89 3.53 0.15
C CYS A 329 10.33 2.58 1.26
N THR A 330 11.58 2.68 1.72
CA THR A 330 12.09 1.95 2.89
C THR A 330 13.05 2.80 3.70
N GLU A 331 13.32 2.42 4.95
CA GLU A 331 14.17 3.17 5.85
C GLU A 331 15.56 2.53 5.99
N ILE A 332 16.60 3.36 6.03
CA ILE A 332 17.98 2.99 6.38
C ILE A 332 18.21 3.52 7.80
N TYR A 333 17.78 2.75 8.81
CA TYR A 333 17.56 3.21 10.18
C TYR A 333 18.77 3.84 10.83
N ASP A 334 19.96 3.20 10.80
CA ASP A 334 21.19 3.72 11.42
C ASP A 334 21.66 5.06 10.81
N TYR A 335 21.21 5.38 9.59
CA TYR A 335 21.52 6.63 8.90
C TYR A 335 20.40 7.67 8.98
N HIS A 336 19.29 7.36 9.69
CA HIS A 336 18.11 8.21 9.77
C HIS A 336 17.64 8.71 8.40
N SER A 337 17.65 7.83 7.41
CA SER A 337 17.42 8.17 6.01
C SER A 337 16.43 7.19 5.38
N PRO A 338 15.34 7.67 4.80
CA PRO A 338 14.51 6.85 3.91
C PRO A 338 15.16 6.73 2.53
N PHE A 339 14.72 5.75 1.74
CA PHE A 339 15.13 5.58 0.35
C PHE A 339 13.91 5.36 -0.52
N ILE A 340 13.80 6.10 -1.64
CA ILE A 340 12.73 5.97 -2.63
C ILE A 340 13.25 5.27 -3.87
N PHE A 341 12.57 4.19 -4.25
CA PHE A 341 12.80 3.42 -5.46
C PHE A 341 11.57 3.48 -6.36
N SER A 342 11.75 3.70 -7.67
CA SER A 342 10.66 3.70 -8.65
C SER A 342 11.16 3.41 -10.06
N ASN A 343 10.25 3.42 -11.05
CA ASN A 343 10.53 3.19 -12.45
C ASN A 343 9.73 4.17 -13.31
N PHE A 344 10.17 5.41 -13.44
CA PHE A 344 9.51 6.44 -14.23
C PHE A 344 9.36 6.03 -15.70
N ASN A 345 8.19 6.31 -16.28
CA ASN A 345 7.79 5.88 -17.60
C ASN A 345 7.19 6.99 -18.49
N GLY A 346 7.15 8.25 -18.02
CA GLY A 346 6.66 9.42 -18.75
C GLY A 346 5.15 9.64 -18.67
N THR A 347 4.44 8.95 -17.77
CA THR A 347 3.01 9.16 -17.53
C THR A 347 2.76 10.05 -16.31
N SER A 348 1.50 10.48 -16.08
CA SER A 348 1.11 11.17 -14.83
C SER A 348 1.45 10.36 -13.57
N GLY A 349 1.48 9.03 -13.68
CA GLY A 349 1.89 8.14 -12.61
C GLY A 349 3.29 8.42 -12.06
N ASP A 350 4.20 9.01 -12.83
CA ASP A 350 5.53 9.40 -12.31
C ASP A 350 5.42 10.52 -11.25
N VAL A 351 4.49 11.45 -11.44
CA VAL A 351 4.21 12.52 -10.46
C VAL A 351 3.47 11.96 -9.26
N ASP A 352 2.48 11.08 -9.50
CA ASP A 352 1.74 10.42 -8.42
C ASP A 352 2.68 9.61 -7.53
N VAL A 353 3.57 8.79 -8.12
CA VAL A 353 4.57 8.00 -7.37
C VAL A 353 5.56 8.92 -6.65
N LEU A 354 6.03 10.00 -7.28
CA LEU A 354 6.96 10.94 -6.63
C LEU A 354 6.35 11.56 -5.37
N THR A 355 5.08 11.95 -5.40
CA THR A 355 4.39 12.54 -4.25
C THR A 355 3.99 11.50 -3.21
N HIS A 356 3.56 10.31 -3.65
CA HIS A 356 3.20 9.18 -2.82
C HIS A 356 4.40 8.67 -2.00
N GLU A 357 5.46 8.24 -2.68
CA GLU A 357 6.65 7.69 -2.02
C GLU A 357 7.35 8.74 -1.14
N ALA A 358 7.33 10.02 -1.56
CA ALA A 358 7.84 11.09 -0.72
C ALA A 358 6.98 11.31 0.54
N GLY A 359 5.69 11.01 0.52
CA GLY A 359 4.83 11.01 1.70
C GLY A 359 5.28 9.98 2.74
N HIS A 360 5.53 8.74 2.31
CA HIS A 360 6.13 7.69 3.14
C HIS A 360 7.50 8.09 3.66
N ALA A 361 8.38 8.52 2.75
CA ALA A 361 9.75 8.92 3.10
C ALA A 361 9.78 10.09 4.11
N PHE A 362 8.92 11.09 3.93
CA PHE A 362 8.81 12.22 4.84
C PHE A 362 8.38 11.78 6.24
N ALA A 363 7.39 10.90 6.34
CA ALA A 363 6.92 10.37 7.62
C ALA A 363 8.01 9.54 8.32
N GLY A 364 8.66 8.60 7.62
CA GLY A 364 9.77 7.81 8.14
C GLY A 364 10.96 8.68 8.58
N TRP A 365 11.34 9.68 7.75
CA TRP A 365 12.39 10.62 8.08
C TRP A 365 12.11 11.43 9.35
N ARG A 366 10.86 11.89 9.53
CA ARG A 366 10.43 12.59 10.73
C ARG A 366 10.43 11.68 11.95
N ALA A 367 9.90 10.46 11.83
CA ALA A 367 9.85 9.47 12.90
C ALA A 367 11.27 9.13 13.43
N MET A 368 12.22 8.87 12.53
CA MET A 368 13.63 8.62 12.89
C MET A 368 14.25 9.81 13.63
N ARG A 369 13.99 11.05 13.19
CA ARG A 369 14.50 12.28 13.83
C ARG A 369 13.85 12.58 15.17
N LYS A 370 12.66 12.07 15.42
CA LYS A 370 11.99 12.12 16.74
C LYS A 370 12.50 11.05 17.70
N GLY A 371 13.37 10.15 17.25
CA GLY A 371 13.90 9.07 18.06
C GLY A 371 12.89 7.97 18.35
N ILE A 372 11.91 7.77 17.44
CA ILE A 372 10.97 6.66 17.55
C ILE A 372 11.75 5.36 17.35
N ILE A 373 11.53 4.41 18.25
CA ILE A 373 12.22 3.10 18.25
C ILE A 373 11.82 2.24 17.05
N PRO A 374 12.68 1.31 16.58
CA PRO A 374 12.40 0.49 15.38
C PRO A 374 11.02 -0.18 15.37
N GLN A 375 10.57 -0.71 16.50
CA GLN A 375 9.28 -1.41 16.61
C GLN A 375 8.05 -0.51 16.45
N LEU A 376 8.23 0.81 16.56
CA LEU A 376 7.17 1.82 16.43
C LEU A 376 7.46 2.82 15.31
N MET A 377 8.40 2.52 14.41
CA MET A 377 8.73 3.40 13.27
C MET A 377 7.51 3.60 12.36
N SER A 378 6.90 2.50 11.95
CA SER A 378 5.75 2.51 11.06
C SER A 378 4.48 2.22 11.85
N PRO A 379 3.42 3.01 11.66
CA PRO A 379 2.08 2.66 12.13
C PRO A 379 1.50 1.50 11.30
N THR A 380 0.22 1.17 11.52
CA THR A 380 -0.51 0.22 10.67
C THR A 380 -0.59 0.70 9.21
N MET A 381 -0.79 -0.25 8.26
CA MET A 381 -0.66 0.01 6.82
C MET A 381 -1.58 1.13 6.33
N GLU A 382 -2.85 1.17 6.77
CA GLU A 382 -3.77 2.25 6.44
C GLU A 382 -3.28 3.62 6.91
N SER A 383 -2.56 3.68 8.03
CA SER A 383 -1.94 4.92 8.51
C SER A 383 -0.72 5.32 7.68
N CYS A 384 0.07 4.35 7.24
CA CYS A 384 1.18 4.59 6.30
C CYS A 384 0.64 5.16 4.98
N GLU A 385 -0.44 4.59 4.45
CA GLU A 385 -1.07 5.10 3.22
C GLU A 385 -1.73 6.48 3.42
N CYS A 386 -2.12 6.83 4.64
CA CYS A 386 -2.53 8.22 4.92
C CYS A 386 -1.36 9.21 4.73
N HIS A 387 -0.12 8.81 5.03
CA HIS A 387 1.06 9.66 4.81
C HIS A 387 1.23 9.96 3.32
N SER A 388 1.22 8.92 2.49
CA SER A 388 1.46 8.99 1.06
C SER A 388 0.33 9.68 0.31
N MET A 389 -0.90 9.17 0.42
CA MET A 389 -2.07 9.67 -0.30
C MET A 389 -2.44 11.11 0.10
N SER A 390 -2.21 11.51 1.37
CA SER A 390 -2.40 12.90 1.77
C SER A 390 -1.38 13.82 1.10
N MET A 391 -0.12 13.41 0.98
CA MET A 391 0.92 14.21 0.34
C MET A 391 0.60 14.49 -1.13
N GLU A 392 0.05 13.53 -1.86
CA GLU A 392 -0.41 13.72 -3.24
C GLU A 392 -1.37 14.92 -3.36
N PHE A 393 -2.31 15.07 -2.43
CA PHE A 393 -3.29 16.16 -2.43
C PHE A 393 -2.76 17.46 -1.83
N LEU A 394 -1.90 17.40 -0.82
CA LEU A 394 -1.30 18.58 -0.18
C LEU A 394 -0.32 19.30 -1.11
N THR A 395 0.22 18.61 -2.11
CA THR A 395 1.07 19.18 -3.16
C THR A 395 0.29 19.82 -4.31
N SER A 396 -1.05 19.73 -4.30
CA SER A 396 -1.89 20.22 -5.40
C SER A 396 -1.65 21.68 -5.86
N PRO A 397 -1.28 22.66 -5.02
CA PRO A 397 -0.97 24.01 -5.49
C PRO A 397 0.24 24.09 -6.44
N PHE A 398 1.05 23.03 -6.50
CA PHE A 398 2.29 22.97 -7.26
C PHE A 398 2.20 22.08 -8.50
N HIS A 399 1.06 21.45 -8.78
CA HIS A 399 0.88 20.59 -9.95
C HIS A 399 1.17 21.32 -11.28
N HIS A 400 1.05 22.66 -11.29
CA HIS A 400 1.39 23.47 -12.46
C HIS A 400 2.88 23.39 -12.87
N LEU A 401 3.78 23.03 -11.95
CA LEU A 401 5.20 22.80 -12.23
C LEU A 401 5.41 21.56 -13.13
N PHE A 402 4.53 20.59 -13.04
CA PHE A 402 4.60 19.34 -13.80
C PHE A 402 3.75 19.38 -15.08
N PHE A 403 2.55 19.96 -15.01
CA PHE A 403 1.54 19.83 -16.06
C PHE A 403 1.28 21.12 -16.86
N GLY A 404 1.82 22.28 -16.42
CA GLY A 404 1.65 23.55 -17.11
C GLY A 404 0.18 23.84 -17.49
N PRO A 405 -0.15 24.03 -18.80
CA PRO A 405 -1.53 24.25 -19.23
C PRO A 405 -2.50 23.09 -18.93
N ALA A 406 -2.00 21.87 -18.77
CA ALA A 406 -2.81 20.70 -18.48
C ALA A 406 -3.08 20.49 -16.98
N THR A 407 -2.63 21.38 -16.09
CA THR A 407 -2.77 21.28 -14.63
C THR A 407 -4.20 20.98 -14.21
N ARG A 408 -5.19 21.76 -14.67
CA ARG A 408 -6.60 21.55 -14.32
C ARG A 408 -7.11 20.17 -14.76
N LYS A 409 -6.66 19.71 -15.92
CA LYS A 409 -6.99 18.41 -16.46
C LYS A 409 -6.45 17.28 -15.56
N TYR A 410 -5.21 17.43 -15.08
CA TYR A 410 -4.61 16.48 -14.14
C TYR A 410 -5.32 16.49 -12.76
N GLU A 411 -5.60 17.66 -12.20
CA GLU A 411 -6.30 17.78 -10.92
C GLU A 411 -7.68 17.10 -10.92
N ILE A 412 -8.42 17.23 -12.04
CA ILE A 412 -9.71 16.55 -12.22
C ILE A 412 -9.50 15.04 -12.35
N ALA A 413 -8.54 14.61 -13.18
CA ALA A 413 -8.22 13.19 -13.36
C ALA A 413 -7.85 12.54 -12.02
N HIS A 414 -6.89 13.09 -11.30
CA HIS A 414 -6.42 12.58 -10.01
C HIS A 414 -7.55 12.51 -8.98
N CYS A 415 -8.40 13.56 -8.90
CA CYS A 415 -9.55 13.57 -7.99
C CYS A 415 -10.60 12.49 -8.38
N GLU A 416 -10.95 12.38 -9.68
CA GLU A 416 -11.93 11.40 -10.15
C GLU A 416 -11.43 9.95 -10.01
N GLU A 417 -10.16 9.69 -10.31
CA GLU A 417 -9.53 8.37 -10.17
C GLU A 417 -9.45 7.94 -8.71
N SER A 418 -8.98 8.81 -7.82
CA SER A 418 -8.93 8.56 -6.37
C SER A 418 -10.32 8.31 -5.79
N LEU A 419 -11.34 9.06 -6.24
CA LEU A 419 -12.72 8.85 -5.80
C LEU A 419 -13.30 7.52 -6.30
N THR A 420 -13.05 7.20 -7.57
CA THR A 420 -13.57 5.98 -8.24
C THR A 420 -12.91 4.71 -7.70
N PHE A 421 -11.68 4.82 -7.21
CA PHE A 421 -10.93 3.73 -6.62
C PHE A 421 -11.61 3.16 -5.35
N ILE A 422 -12.20 4.02 -4.50
CA ILE A 422 -12.75 3.59 -3.19
C ILE A 422 -13.85 2.52 -3.32
N PRO A 423 -14.89 2.66 -4.17
CA PRO A 423 -15.87 1.60 -4.38
C PRO A 423 -15.27 0.28 -4.87
N TYR A 424 -14.25 0.34 -5.75
CA TYR A 424 -13.54 -0.84 -6.22
C TYR A 424 -12.80 -1.57 -5.09
N GLY A 425 -12.07 -0.82 -4.25
CA GLY A 425 -11.36 -1.42 -3.13
C GLY A 425 -12.30 -2.03 -2.09
N CYS A 426 -13.45 -1.39 -1.83
CA CYS A 426 -14.50 -1.95 -0.97
C CYS A 426 -15.10 -3.24 -1.55
N MET A 427 -15.26 -3.31 -2.87
CA MET A 427 -15.71 -4.51 -3.58
C MET A 427 -14.70 -5.65 -3.43
N VAL A 428 -13.41 -5.38 -3.59
CA VAL A 428 -12.32 -6.34 -3.40
C VAL A 428 -12.33 -6.89 -1.97
N ASP A 429 -12.52 -6.03 -0.98
CA ASP A 429 -12.56 -6.43 0.43
C ASP A 429 -13.81 -7.26 0.75
N GLU A 430 -15.02 -6.83 0.34
CA GLU A 430 -16.24 -7.59 0.58
C GLU A 430 -16.20 -8.95 -0.11
N PHE A 431 -15.63 -9.03 -1.32
CA PHE A 431 -15.44 -10.31 -2.01
C PHE A 431 -14.62 -11.28 -1.14
N GLN A 432 -13.51 -10.84 -0.59
CA GLN A 432 -12.66 -11.69 0.26
C GLN A 432 -13.40 -12.14 1.53
N HIS A 433 -14.16 -11.27 2.18
CA HIS A 433 -15.00 -11.66 3.32
C HIS A 433 -15.97 -12.78 2.92
N ARG A 434 -16.70 -12.64 1.80
CA ARG A 434 -17.63 -13.66 1.29
C ARG A 434 -16.93 -15.00 1.00
N MET A 435 -15.69 -14.95 0.49
CA MET A 435 -14.91 -16.15 0.17
C MET A 435 -14.49 -16.92 1.43
N TYR A 436 -13.95 -16.21 2.44
CA TYR A 436 -13.48 -16.85 3.68
C TYR A 436 -14.61 -17.20 4.66
N GLU A 437 -15.77 -16.55 4.57
CA GLU A 437 -17.01 -16.98 5.24
C GLU A 437 -17.58 -18.27 4.62
N ASN A 438 -17.36 -18.49 3.31
CA ASN A 438 -17.88 -19.61 2.54
C ASN A 438 -16.78 -20.27 1.70
N PRO A 439 -15.81 -20.96 2.31
CA PRO A 439 -14.60 -21.45 1.63
C PRO A 439 -14.89 -22.51 0.56
N ASP A 440 -16.03 -23.19 0.62
CA ASP A 440 -16.42 -24.27 -0.29
C ASP A 440 -17.18 -23.80 -1.55
N LEU A 441 -17.27 -22.48 -1.79
CA LEU A 441 -17.88 -21.97 -3.03
C LEU A 441 -17.11 -22.47 -4.26
N THR A 442 -17.85 -22.93 -5.25
CA THR A 442 -17.28 -23.30 -6.56
C THR A 442 -16.76 -22.05 -7.30
N PRO A 443 -15.83 -22.20 -8.28
CA PRO A 443 -15.38 -21.08 -9.11
C PRO A 443 -16.51 -20.30 -9.78
N ALA A 444 -17.56 -20.99 -10.25
CA ALA A 444 -18.73 -20.34 -10.85
C ALA A 444 -19.47 -19.47 -9.82
N GLN A 445 -19.70 -19.99 -8.61
CA GLN A 445 -20.35 -19.21 -7.54
C GLN A 445 -19.50 -18.01 -7.09
N ARG A 446 -18.17 -18.13 -7.08
CA ARG A 446 -17.26 -17.00 -6.80
C ARG A 446 -17.43 -15.89 -7.85
N ASN A 447 -17.55 -16.26 -9.12
CA ASN A 447 -17.81 -15.30 -10.20
C ASN A 447 -19.20 -14.64 -10.07
N GLU A 448 -20.23 -15.38 -9.65
CA GLU A 448 -21.57 -14.81 -9.36
C GLU A 448 -21.51 -13.82 -8.22
N VAL A 449 -20.77 -14.12 -7.14
CA VAL A 449 -20.56 -13.18 -6.02
C VAL A 449 -19.86 -11.91 -6.53
N TRP A 450 -18.80 -12.04 -7.34
CA TRP A 450 -18.10 -10.89 -7.89
C TRP A 450 -19.02 -10.01 -8.74
N MET A 451 -19.82 -10.59 -9.64
CA MET A 451 -20.79 -9.83 -10.46
C MET A 451 -21.85 -9.13 -9.62
N ALA A 452 -22.34 -9.77 -8.56
CA ALA A 452 -23.26 -9.11 -7.64
C ALA A 452 -22.63 -7.90 -6.95
N LEU A 453 -21.35 -7.99 -6.58
CA LEU A 453 -20.59 -6.89 -6.00
C LEU A 453 -20.26 -5.80 -7.03
N GLU A 454 -19.99 -6.16 -8.29
CA GLU A 454 -19.87 -5.17 -9.38
C GLU A 454 -21.14 -4.33 -9.49
N HIS A 455 -22.33 -4.94 -9.47
CA HIS A 455 -23.59 -4.21 -9.50
C HIS A 455 -23.81 -3.34 -8.25
N LYS A 456 -23.32 -3.77 -7.07
CA LYS A 456 -23.42 -3.02 -5.81
C LYS A 456 -22.50 -1.79 -5.80
N TYR A 457 -21.25 -1.96 -6.19
CA TYR A 457 -20.20 -0.94 -6.01
C TYR A 457 -19.87 -0.15 -7.27
N ARG A 458 -20.07 -0.73 -8.45
CA ARG A 458 -19.75 -0.11 -9.74
C ARG A 458 -20.90 -0.28 -10.77
N PRO A 459 -22.13 0.18 -10.45
CA PRO A 459 -23.31 -0.04 -11.28
C PRO A 459 -23.24 0.61 -12.66
N TRP A 460 -22.24 1.46 -12.92
CA TRP A 460 -21.98 2.07 -14.22
C TRP A 460 -21.22 1.15 -15.18
N ASN A 461 -20.60 0.08 -14.70
CA ASN A 461 -19.87 -0.86 -15.54
C ASN A 461 -20.83 -1.68 -16.42
N ASP A 462 -20.52 -1.70 -17.70
CA ASP A 462 -21.20 -2.53 -18.70
C ASP A 462 -20.13 -3.36 -19.41
N PHE A 463 -20.12 -4.66 -19.13
CA PHE A 463 -19.09 -5.58 -19.63
C PHE A 463 -19.40 -6.12 -21.02
N GLU A 464 -20.65 -5.95 -21.51
CA GLU A 464 -21.08 -6.60 -22.75
C GLU A 464 -20.75 -8.11 -22.72
N ASP A 465 -20.19 -8.61 -23.83
CA ASP A 465 -19.72 -9.98 -24.01
C ASP A 465 -18.20 -10.14 -23.84
N LEU A 466 -17.56 -9.21 -23.11
CA LEU A 466 -16.11 -9.25 -22.89
C LEU A 466 -15.69 -10.59 -22.26
N PRO A 467 -14.70 -11.29 -22.85
CA PRO A 467 -14.14 -12.50 -22.25
C PRO A 467 -13.60 -12.18 -20.85
N PHE A 468 -13.62 -13.17 -19.96
CA PHE A 468 -13.15 -13.05 -18.60
C PHE A 468 -13.98 -12.06 -17.74
N TYR A 469 -14.06 -10.79 -18.11
CA TYR A 469 -14.78 -9.75 -17.35
C TYR A 469 -16.29 -9.97 -17.34
N GLY A 470 -16.89 -10.27 -18.50
CA GLY A 470 -18.34 -10.46 -18.64
C GLY A 470 -18.88 -11.67 -17.87
N ARG A 471 -18.04 -12.67 -17.57
CA ARG A 471 -18.42 -13.82 -16.73
C ARG A 471 -18.17 -13.61 -15.22
N GLY A 472 -17.73 -12.43 -14.81
CA GLY A 472 -17.49 -12.11 -13.40
C GLY A 472 -16.17 -12.62 -12.85
N ALA A 473 -15.17 -12.89 -13.69
CA ALA A 473 -13.87 -13.38 -13.25
C ALA A 473 -12.82 -12.29 -13.02
N GLY A 474 -13.19 -11.02 -13.17
CA GLY A 474 -12.28 -9.88 -13.06
C GLY A 474 -11.45 -9.81 -11.77
N TRP A 475 -11.89 -10.47 -10.69
CA TRP A 475 -11.17 -10.59 -9.43
C TRP A 475 -9.84 -11.34 -9.56
N GLN A 476 -9.73 -12.26 -10.52
CA GLN A 476 -8.55 -13.12 -10.69
C GLN A 476 -7.30 -12.34 -11.16
N ARG A 477 -7.48 -11.14 -11.71
CA ARG A 477 -6.37 -10.25 -12.05
C ARG A 477 -5.87 -9.40 -10.87
N GLN A 478 -6.62 -9.35 -9.76
CA GLN A 478 -6.26 -8.54 -8.61
C GLN A 478 -5.24 -9.28 -7.74
N LEU A 479 -3.98 -8.91 -7.86
CA LEU A 479 -2.84 -9.55 -7.18
C LEU A 479 -3.07 -9.70 -5.67
N HIS A 480 -3.62 -8.67 -5.01
CA HIS A 480 -3.84 -8.64 -3.57
C HIS A 480 -4.77 -9.76 -3.08
N ILE A 481 -5.76 -10.17 -3.89
CA ILE A 481 -6.69 -11.25 -3.52
C ILE A 481 -5.93 -12.57 -3.32
N TYR A 482 -4.90 -12.83 -4.16
CA TYR A 482 -4.07 -14.03 -4.06
C TYR A 482 -2.92 -13.88 -3.06
N GLN A 483 -2.26 -12.72 -3.01
CA GLN A 483 -0.98 -12.54 -2.31
C GLN A 483 -1.11 -11.88 -0.95
N HIS A 484 -1.99 -10.87 -0.81
CA HIS A 484 -2.10 -10.02 0.38
C HIS A 484 -3.57 -9.84 0.78
N PRO A 485 -4.23 -10.91 1.27
CA PRO A 485 -5.65 -10.87 1.57
C PRO A 485 -5.98 -9.80 2.62
N PHE A 486 -7.09 -9.08 2.37
CA PHE A 486 -7.62 -8.00 3.20
C PHE A 486 -6.79 -6.71 3.28
N TYR A 487 -5.62 -6.63 2.63
CA TYR A 487 -4.82 -5.40 2.65
C TYR A 487 -5.46 -4.26 1.81
N TYR A 488 -6.14 -4.59 0.72
CA TYR A 488 -6.58 -3.60 -0.27
C TYR A 488 -7.52 -2.52 0.27
N ILE A 489 -8.28 -2.80 1.34
CA ILE A 489 -9.18 -1.84 1.98
C ILE A 489 -8.43 -0.72 2.70
N ASP A 490 -7.20 -0.95 3.10
CA ASP A 490 -6.37 0.02 3.81
C ASP A 490 -6.12 1.26 2.95
N TYR A 491 -5.92 1.08 1.64
CA TYR A 491 -5.87 2.19 0.67
C TYR A 491 -7.17 3.00 0.64
N CYS A 492 -8.33 2.35 0.73
CA CYS A 492 -9.62 3.05 0.68
C CYS A 492 -9.86 3.90 1.93
N MET A 493 -9.48 3.38 3.10
CA MET A 493 -9.55 4.12 4.35
C MET A 493 -8.57 5.29 4.35
N ALA A 494 -7.36 5.07 3.90
CA ALA A 494 -6.34 6.10 3.76
C ALA A 494 -6.76 7.20 2.77
N GLN A 495 -7.31 6.83 1.60
CA GLN A 495 -7.80 7.80 0.63
C GLN A 495 -8.92 8.67 1.21
N THR A 496 -9.77 8.10 2.05
CA THR A 496 -10.82 8.85 2.76
C THR A 496 -10.24 9.88 3.72
N VAL A 497 -9.16 9.55 4.43
CA VAL A 497 -8.43 10.47 5.30
C VAL A 497 -7.70 11.53 4.48
N ALA A 498 -7.06 11.14 3.37
CA ALA A 498 -6.38 12.06 2.46
C ALA A 498 -7.32 13.12 1.89
N PHE A 499 -8.53 12.73 1.49
CA PHE A 499 -9.55 13.69 1.06
C PHE A 499 -9.95 14.66 2.18
N GLN A 500 -10.04 14.21 3.43
CA GLN A 500 -10.34 15.10 4.55
C GLN A 500 -9.20 16.10 4.82
N PHE A 501 -7.93 15.67 4.75
CA PHE A 501 -6.78 16.57 4.80
C PHE A 501 -6.81 17.58 3.67
N TRP A 502 -7.08 17.14 2.44
CA TRP A 502 -7.18 18.03 1.28
C TRP A 502 -8.28 19.08 1.45
N MET A 503 -9.47 18.68 1.90
CA MET A 503 -10.56 19.61 2.17
C MET A 503 -10.24 20.60 3.29
N ALA A 504 -9.54 20.17 4.33
CA ALA A 504 -9.05 21.06 5.37
C ALA A 504 -8.02 22.05 4.80
N TYR A 505 -7.13 21.56 3.93
CA TYR A 505 -6.09 22.34 3.26
C TYR A 505 -6.68 23.41 2.31
N LEU A 506 -7.73 23.07 1.57
CA LEU A 506 -8.45 24.05 0.72
C LEU A 506 -9.14 25.16 1.53
N ARG A 507 -9.49 24.91 2.79
CA ARG A 507 -10.10 25.92 3.70
C ARG A 507 -9.04 26.75 4.41
N ASN A 508 -8.02 26.13 4.94
CA ASN A 508 -6.91 26.75 5.64
C ASN A 508 -5.65 25.91 5.52
N ARG A 509 -4.77 26.34 4.61
CA ARG A 509 -3.53 25.63 4.25
C ARG A 509 -2.65 25.35 5.46
N ASP A 510 -2.37 26.40 6.25
CA ASP A 510 -1.40 26.34 7.34
C ASP A 510 -1.91 25.42 8.48
N ASP A 511 -3.19 25.53 8.84
CA ASP A 511 -3.80 24.67 9.87
C ASP A 511 -3.80 23.20 9.44
N ALA A 512 -4.20 22.91 8.20
CA ALA A 512 -4.21 21.52 7.68
C ALA A 512 -2.80 20.92 7.61
N TRP A 513 -1.81 21.72 7.20
CA TRP A 513 -0.41 21.31 7.19
C TRP A 513 0.10 20.98 8.59
N GLN A 514 -0.20 21.81 9.58
CA GLN A 514 0.19 21.54 10.99
C GLN A 514 -0.48 20.26 11.53
N ARG A 515 -1.74 20.00 11.18
CA ARG A 515 -2.43 18.75 11.53
C ARG A 515 -1.78 17.54 10.87
N TYR A 516 -1.40 17.65 9.59
CA TYR A 516 -0.67 16.58 8.88
C TYR A 516 0.71 16.34 9.50
N LEU A 517 1.46 17.37 9.84
CA LEU A 517 2.73 17.24 10.57
C LEU A 517 2.54 16.55 11.92
N ALA A 518 1.50 16.91 12.67
CA ALA A 518 1.18 16.27 13.96
C ALA A 518 0.80 14.79 13.79
N PHE A 519 0.19 14.43 12.68
CA PHE A 519 -0.14 13.04 12.32
C PHE A 519 1.14 12.24 12.03
N VAL A 520 1.98 12.69 11.11
CA VAL A 520 3.20 11.95 10.69
C VAL A 520 4.26 11.90 11.79
N ASP A 521 4.33 12.88 12.68
CA ASP A 521 5.29 12.95 13.81
C ASP A 521 5.07 11.85 14.87
N LYS A 522 3.94 11.18 14.83
CA LYS A 522 3.61 10.10 15.77
C LYS A 522 4.19 8.75 15.36
N GLY A 523 4.50 8.55 14.08
CA GLY A 523 4.87 7.22 13.59
C GLY A 523 3.88 6.16 14.07
N GLY A 524 4.35 5.00 14.52
CA GLY A 524 3.55 3.91 15.07
C GLY A 524 3.28 3.99 16.58
N THR A 525 3.39 5.18 17.20
CA THR A 525 3.13 5.34 18.65
C THR A 525 1.66 5.47 19.02
N CYS A 526 0.78 5.65 18.03
CA CYS A 526 -0.66 5.79 18.17
C CYS A 526 -1.37 4.81 17.22
N THR A 527 -2.59 4.41 17.60
CA THR A 527 -3.48 3.65 16.72
C THR A 527 -3.99 4.52 15.57
N PHE A 528 -4.51 3.90 14.50
CA PHE A 528 -5.13 4.63 13.39
C PHE A 528 -6.24 5.58 13.85
N GLU A 529 -7.12 5.12 14.75
CA GLU A 529 -8.19 5.97 15.30
C GLU A 529 -7.63 7.18 16.06
N GLU A 530 -6.62 6.98 16.89
CA GLU A 530 -5.97 8.06 17.65
C GLU A 530 -5.27 9.06 16.73
N LEU A 531 -4.62 8.59 15.66
CA LEU A 531 -3.98 9.45 14.65
C LEU A 531 -5.01 10.32 13.93
N VAL A 532 -6.09 9.72 13.43
CA VAL A 532 -7.13 10.42 12.66
C VAL A 532 -7.88 11.42 13.54
N HIS A 533 -8.32 11.01 14.74
CA HIS A 533 -8.99 11.92 15.69
C HIS A 533 -8.05 13.01 16.18
N GLY A 534 -6.78 12.69 16.43
CA GLY A 534 -5.76 13.66 16.83
C GLY A 534 -5.49 14.74 15.78
N ALA A 535 -5.71 14.42 14.50
CA ALA A 535 -5.68 15.39 13.40
C ALA A 535 -6.99 16.20 13.26
N GLY A 536 -7.99 15.95 14.11
CA GLY A 536 -9.31 16.58 14.04
C GLY A 536 -10.13 16.14 12.84
N LEU A 537 -9.91 14.90 12.38
CA LEU A 537 -10.61 14.26 11.26
C LEU A 537 -11.53 13.14 11.78
N LYS A 538 -12.43 12.66 10.91
CA LYS A 538 -13.28 11.51 11.19
C LYS A 538 -12.61 10.23 10.70
N VAL A 539 -12.71 9.18 11.50
CA VAL A 539 -12.31 7.84 11.03
C VAL A 539 -13.26 7.41 9.91
N PRO A 540 -12.78 6.73 8.86
CA PRO A 540 -13.59 6.40 7.68
C PRO A 540 -14.91 5.66 7.97
N TYR A 541 -14.93 4.82 9.01
CA TYR A 541 -16.14 4.09 9.44
C TYR A 541 -17.02 4.86 10.42
N ASP A 542 -16.65 6.09 10.83
CA ASP A 542 -17.53 6.94 11.62
C ASP A 542 -18.81 7.30 10.84
N PRO A 543 -19.99 7.26 11.47
CA PRO A 543 -21.24 7.55 10.78
C PRO A 543 -21.23 8.91 10.08
N GLY A 544 -21.57 8.91 8.79
CA GLY A 544 -21.67 10.12 7.96
C GLY A 544 -20.34 10.65 7.44
N CYS A 545 -19.20 10.01 7.73
CA CYS A 545 -17.91 10.39 7.19
C CYS A 545 -17.95 10.43 5.66
N MET A 546 -18.37 9.35 5.02
CA MET A 546 -18.38 9.25 3.55
C MET A 546 -19.38 10.20 2.88
N LYS A 547 -20.49 10.51 3.53
CA LYS A 547 -21.44 11.51 3.02
C LYS A 547 -20.81 12.90 2.97
N GLU A 548 -20.08 13.29 4.01
CA GLU A 548 -19.39 14.58 4.07
C GLU A 548 -18.26 14.68 3.03
N VAL A 549 -17.43 13.63 2.96
CA VAL A 549 -16.32 13.55 2.00
C VAL A 549 -16.86 13.60 0.56
N GLY A 550 -17.80 12.74 0.22
CA GLY A 550 -18.35 12.67 -1.13
C GLY A 550 -19.04 13.96 -1.57
N SER A 551 -19.81 14.60 -0.66
CA SER A 551 -20.45 15.90 -0.96
C SER A 551 -19.43 17.00 -1.22
N ALA A 552 -18.37 17.06 -0.42
CA ALA A 552 -17.34 18.11 -0.58
C ALA A 552 -16.53 17.93 -1.88
N ILE A 553 -16.25 16.68 -2.29
CA ILE A 553 -15.58 16.40 -3.57
C ILE A 553 -16.51 16.76 -4.73
N GLN A 554 -17.78 16.40 -4.66
CA GLN A 554 -18.76 16.77 -5.68
C GLN A 554 -18.85 18.30 -5.85
N ASP A 555 -18.87 19.05 -4.74
CA ASP A 555 -18.85 20.50 -4.74
C ASP A 555 -17.56 21.06 -5.36
N TRP A 556 -16.41 20.45 -5.07
CA TRP A 556 -15.14 20.88 -5.67
C TRP A 556 -15.13 20.65 -7.18
N LEU A 557 -15.55 19.46 -7.65
CA LEU A 557 -15.64 19.17 -9.08
C LEU A 557 -16.59 20.14 -9.80
N ALA A 558 -17.73 20.48 -9.19
CA ALA A 558 -18.68 21.42 -9.76
C ALA A 558 -18.13 22.85 -9.88
N LYS A 559 -17.25 23.27 -8.93
CA LYS A 559 -16.63 24.60 -8.92
C LYS A 559 -15.38 24.69 -9.80
N ASN A 560 -14.84 23.56 -10.24
CA ASN A 560 -13.59 23.48 -11.00
C ASN A 560 -13.77 22.73 -12.33
N PRO A 561 -14.70 23.18 -13.22
CA PRO A 561 -14.89 22.53 -14.51
C PRO A 561 -13.65 22.68 -15.39
N LEU A 562 -13.53 21.83 -16.41
CA LEU A 562 -12.66 22.10 -17.55
C LEU A 562 -13.29 23.25 -18.36
N ASN A 563 -12.52 24.29 -18.63
CA ASN A 563 -12.93 25.42 -19.48
C ASN A 563 -12.96 25.00 -20.95
#